data_e46a68b140b6a7534ad4cbd863e580a5
#
_entry.id   e46a68b140b6a7534ad4cbd863e580a5
#
_cell.length_a   1.000
_cell.length_b   1.000
_cell.length_c   1.000
_cell.angle_alpha   90.00
_cell.angle_beta   90.00
_cell.angle_gamma   90.00
#
_symmetry.space_group_name_H-M   'P 1'
#
loop_
_entity.id
_entity.type
_entity.pdbx_description
1 polymer ?
#
loop_
_entity_poly.entity_id
_entity_poly.type
_entity_poly.pdbx_seq_one_letter_code
_entity_poly.pdbx_strand_id
1 'polypeptide(L)'
;MLGGGLAEQNLGAVVVGAPEEVDGIRFTPVDVGNPHAVVEGDPAELPRIGPALETHARFPNRTNVQVARRLGGGEVEARVWERGVGETGASGTSAVAVAAALGISPATIRFPGGELSVRIEDGRALLTGPAERVS
;
A
#
# COMPACT_ATOMS: atom_id res chain seq x y z
N MET A 1 27.04 10.94 -0.10
CA MET A 1 26.34 10.81 0.05
C MET A 1 25.69 10.95 0.37
N LEU A 2 25.75 10.79 0.45
CA LEU A 2 25.01 10.75 0.51
C LEU A 2 24.23 11.20 0.96
N GLY A 3 24.24 11.34 1.02
CA GLY A 3 23.20 11.77 1.36
C GLY A 3 22.06 11.99 1.43
N GLY A 4 22.08 12.54 1.51
CA GLY A 4 20.81 13.01 1.62
C GLY A 4 19.98 12.25 2.57
N GLY A 5 19.02 12.59 3.05
CA GLY A 5 18.11 11.85 3.89
C GLY A 5 17.24 10.87 3.13
N LEU A 6 17.68 10.39 1.98
CA LEU A 6 16.86 9.50 1.15
C LEU A 6 17.57 8.19 0.89
N ALA A 7 16.80 7.09 0.96
CA ALA A 7 17.28 5.76 0.61
C ALA A 7 16.26 5.14 -0.35
N GLU A 8 16.76 4.67 -1.49
CA GLU A 8 15.90 4.04 -2.48
C GLU A 8 16.11 2.53 -2.46
N GLN A 9 15.02 1.79 -2.47
CA GLN A 9 15.04 0.34 -2.49
C GLN A 9 14.27 -0.17 -3.71
N ASN A 10 14.84 -1.18 -4.37
CA ASN A 10 14.14 -1.86 -5.45
C ASN A 10 13.37 -3.04 -4.83
N LEU A 11 12.06 -2.98 -4.85
CA LEU A 11 11.23 -4.01 -4.25
C LEU A 11 10.81 -5.08 -5.27
N GLY A 12 11.31 -4.98 -6.51
CA GLY A 12 11.07 -6.01 -7.50
C GLY A 12 9.75 -5.87 -8.22
N ALA A 13 9.28 -6.99 -8.76
CA ALA A 13 8.10 -7.00 -9.62
C ALA A 13 6.83 -6.76 -8.83
N VAL A 14 5.90 -6.04 -9.45
CA VAL A 14 4.57 -5.76 -8.92
C VAL A 14 3.55 -6.30 -9.90
N VAL A 15 2.60 -7.09 -9.40
CA VAL A 15 1.53 -7.65 -10.23
C VAL A 15 0.20 -7.14 -9.72
N VAL A 16 -0.54 -6.45 -10.58
CA VAL A 16 -1.85 -5.90 -10.25
C VAL A 16 -2.92 -6.75 -10.91
N GLY A 17 -3.85 -7.26 -10.10
CA GLY A 17 -4.96 -8.05 -10.61
C GLY A 17 -6.16 -7.17 -10.96
N ALA A 18 -7.20 -7.80 -11.50
CA ALA A 18 -8.43 -7.10 -11.81
C ALA A 18 -9.18 -6.79 -10.52
N PRO A 19 -9.90 -5.65 -10.47
CA PRO A 19 -10.71 -5.33 -9.30
C PRO A 19 -11.76 -6.40 -9.01
N GLU A 20 -12.00 -6.64 -7.72
CA GLU A 20 -12.99 -7.62 -7.24
C GLU A 20 -13.87 -6.98 -6.19
N GLU A 21 -14.98 -7.63 -5.90
CA GLU A 21 -15.87 -7.18 -4.84
C GLU A 21 -16.28 -8.37 -3.99
N VAL A 22 -16.14 -8.24 -2.67
CA VAL A 22 -16.62 -9.24 -1.69
C VAL A 22 -17.37 -8.52 -0.59
N ASP A 23 -18.56 -9.03 -0.26
CA ASP A 23 -19.41 -8.47 0.81
C ASP A 23 -19.59 -6.96 0.68
N GLY A 24 -19.72 -6.47 -0.57
CA GLY A 24 -19.92 -5.06 -0.85
C GLY A 24 -18.65 -4.23 -0.81
N ILE A 25 -17.50 -4.83 -0.58
CA ILE A 25 -16.21 -4.12 -0.54
C ILE A 25 -15.47 -4.36 -1.85
N ARG A 26 -15.20 -3.27 -2.57
CA ARG A 26 -14.46 -3.35 -3.84
C ARG A 26 -12.98 -3.12 -3.57
N PHE A 27 -12.14 -4.00 -4.08
CA PHE A 27 -10.70 -3.91 -3.88
C PHE A 27 -9.95 -4.33 -5.14
N THR A 28 -8.69 -3.91 -5.22
CA THR A 28 -7.77 -4.34 -6.27
C THR A 28 -6.68 -5.20 -5.63
N PRO A 29 -6.54 -6.47 -6.05
CA PRO A 29 -5.48 -7.30 -5.52
C PRO A 29 -4.14 -6.93 -6.14
N VAL A 30 -3.10 -6.85 -5.32
CA VAL A 30 -1.74 -6.54 -5.77
C VAL A 30 -0.77 -7.49 -5.09
N ASP A 31 0.17 -8.02 -5.86
CA ASP A 31 1.23 -8.89 -5.36
C ASP A 31 2.56 -8.16 -5.46
N VAL A 32 3.22 -7.96 -4.32
CA VAL A 32 4.54 -7.33 -4.23
C VAL A 32 5.50 -8.33 -3.58
N GLY A 33 5.29 -9.64 -3.84
CA GLY A 33 5.96 -10.70 -3.11
C GLY A 33 5.14 -11.19 -1.92
N ASN A 34 4.14 -10.42 -1.53
CA ASN A 34 3.13 -10.77 -0.54
C ASN A 34 1.80 -10.20 -1.01
N PRO A 35 0.67 -10.76 -0.52
CA PRO A 35 -0.65 -10.35 -1.05
C PRO A 35 -1.15 -9.07 -0.39
N HIS A 36 -1.77 -8.21 -1.20
CA HIS A 36 -2.39 -6.97 -0.76
C HIS A 36 -3.77 -6.82 -1.39
N ALA A 37 -4.72 -6.26 -0.64
CA ALA A 37 -6.03 -5.88 -1.15
C ALA A 37 -6.17 -4.37 -0.92
N VAL A 38 -6.20 -3.60 -2.00
CA VAL A 38 -6.24 -2.14 -1.92
C VAL A 38 -7.67 -1.67 -2.17
N VAL A 39 -8.22 -0.93 -1.21
CA VAL A 39 -9.54 -0.33 -1.31
C VAL A 39 -9.36 1.17 -1.48
N GLU A 40 -9.98 1.73 -2.52
CA GLU A 40 -9.98 3.18 -2.67
C GLU A 40 -11.19 3.73 -1.93
N GLY A 41 -10.93 4.57 -0.91
CA GLY A 41 -11.99 5.13 -0.08
C GLY A 41 -11.40 5.89 1.10
N ASP A 42 -12.23 6.16 2.10
CA ASP A 42 -11.82 6.90 3.28
C ASP A 42 -10.98 6.01 4.19
N PRO A 43 -9.71 6.38 4.46
CA PRO A 43 -8.85 5.58 5.33
C PRO A 43 -9.43 5.35 6.74
N ALA A 44 -10.34 6.21 7.20
CA ALA A 44 -11.00 6.03 8.49
C ALA A 44 -11.84 4.75 8.53
N GLU A 45 -12.17 4.16 7.37
CA GLU A 45 -12.90 2.90 7.29
C GLU A 45 -12.03 1.67 7.52
N LEU A 46 -10.73 1.83 7.66
CA LEU A 46 -9.82 0.69 7.79
C LEU A 46 -10.18 -0.24 8.95
N PRO A 47 -10.53 0.25 10.16
CA PRO A 47 -10.87 -0.66 11.27
C PRO A 47 -12.05 -1.59 10.96
N ARG A 48 -12.93 -1.20 10.04
CA ARG A 48 -14.04 -2.01 9.58
C ARG A 48 -13.63 -2.92 8.41
N ILE A 49 -12.96 -2.34 7.43
CA ILE A 49 -12.62 -3.04 6.18
C ILE A 49 -11.45 -3.99 6.37
N GLY A 50 -10.45 -3.59 7.15
CA GLY A 50 -9.23 -4.37 7.34
C GLY A 50 -9.48 -5.79 7.80
N PRO A 51 -10.08 -5.99 8.99
CA PRO A 51 -10.32 -7.35 9.47
C PRO A 51 -11.32 -8.11 8.60
N ALA A 52 -12.31 -7.40 8.01
CA ALA A 52 -13.30 -8.06 7.18
C ALA A 52 -12.67 -8.70 5.94
N LEU A 53 -11.73 -8.01 5.28
CA LEU A 53 -11.05 -8.58 4.13
C LEU A 53 -9.95 -9.55 4.51
N GLU A 54 -9.18 -9.23 5.57
CA GLU A 54 -8.07 -10.09 5.97
C GLU A 54 -8.52 -11.52 6.24
N THR A 55 -9.69 -11.68 6.86
CA THR A 55 -10.17 -13.00 7.27
C THR A 55 -11.23 -13.56 6.33
N HIS A 56 -11.49 -12.90 5.21
CA HIS A 56 -12.49 -13.38 4.27
C HIS A 56 -12.02 -14.66 3.57
N ALA A 57 -12.97 -15.54 3.25
CA ALA A 57 -12.66 -16.81 2.59
C ALA A 57 -11.94 -16.63 1.24
N ARG A 58 -12.09 -15.45 0.60
CA ARG A 58 -11.36 -15.12 -0.64
C ARG A 58 -9.85 -15.19 -0.45
N PHE A 59 -9.38 -14.98 0.79
CA PHE A 59 -7.95 -14.97 1.12
C PHE A 59 -7.67 -16.08 2.15
N PRO A 60 -7.56 -17.33 1.69
CA PRO A 60 -7.35 -18.46 2.63
C PRO A 60 -6.07 -18.33 3.46
N ASN A 61 -5.07 -17.64 2.94
CA ASN A 61 -3.81 -17.38 3.66
C ASN A 61 -3.76 -15.96 4.18
N ARG A 62 -4.92 -15.28 4.25
CA ARG A 62 -5.07 -13.88 4.66
C ARG A 62 -4.39 -12.94 3.69
N THR A 63 -4.51 -11.64 3.94
CA THR A 63 -3.95 -10.60 3.08
C THR A 63 -3.70 -9.35 3.89
N ASN A 64 -2.76 -8.52 3.42
CA ASN A 64 -2.65 -7.14 3.90
C ASN A 64 -3.73 -6.31 3.24
N VAL A 65 -4.28 -5.34 3.95
CA VAL A 65 -5.38 -4.51 3.45
C VAL A 65 -5.00 -3.04 3.59
N GLN A 66 -5.22 -2.27 2.53
CA GLN A 66 -5.02 -0.83 2.58
C GLN A 66 -6.32 -0.14 2.18
N VAL A 67 -6.64 0.97 2.87
CA VAL A 67 -7.69 1.87 2.41
C VAL A 67 -7.02 3.18 2.10
N ALA A 68 -7.20 3.66 0.87
CA ALA A 68 -6.42 4.78 0.34
C ALA A 68 -7.32 5.78 -0.36
N ARG A 69 -6.97 7.06 -0.23
CA ARG A 69 -7.72 8.17 -0.84
C ARG A 69 -6.75 9.07 -1.60
N ARG A 70 -7.11 9.39 -2.85
CA ARG A 70 -6.31 10.32 -3.67
C ARG A 70 -6.45 11.72 -3.12
N LEU A 71 -5.31 12.41 -2.98
CA LEU A 71 -5.29 13.80 -2.53
C LEU A 71 -5.03 14.78 -3.68
N GLY A 72 -4.59 14.24 -4.85
CA GLY A 72 -4.22 15.06 -5.99
C GLY A 72 -2.71 15.28 -6.05
N GLY A 73 -2.20 15.60 -7.25
CA GLY A 73 -0.77 15.89 -7.42
C GLY A 73 0.15 14.72 -7.13
N GLY A 74 -0.35 13.48 -7.28
CA GLY A 74 0.45 12.30 -6.99
C GLY A 74 0.50 11.93 -5.52
N GLU A 75 -0.28 12.61 -4.68
CA GLU A 75 -0.32 12.31 -3.24
C GLU A 75 -1.52 11.46 -2.89
N VAL A 76 -1.32 10.54 -1.96
CA VAL A 76 -2.34 9.60 -1.51
C VAL A 76 -2.25 9.47 0.00
N GLU A 77 -3.41 9.51 0.67
CA GLU A 77 -3.51 9.22 2.09
C GLU A 77 -3.94 7.77 2.24
N ALA A 78 -3.25 7.01 3.10
CA ALA A 78 -3.56 5.59 3.26
C ALA A 78 -3.36 5.14 4.69
N ARG A 79 -4.09 4.09 5.06
CA ARG A 79 -3.87 3.36 6.31
C ARG A 79 -3.77 1.89 5.95
N VAL A 80 -2.98 1.14 6.72
CA VAL A 80 -2.70 -0.27 6.41
C VAL A 80 -3.04 -1.17 7.59
N TRP A 81 -3.66 -2.31 7.26
CA TRP A 81 -3.95 -3.42 8.17
C TRP A 81 -3.08 -4.58 7.71
N GLU A 82 -2.03 -4.89 8.49
CA GLU A 82 -1.06 -5.90 8.08
C GLU A 82 -1.51 -7.30 8.48
N ARG A 83 -1.28 -8.23 7.58
CA ARG A 83 -1.67 -9.63 7.73
C ARG A 83 -1.09 -10.20 9.03
N GLY A 84 -2.00 -10.68 9.91
CA GLY A 84 -1.61 -11.29 11.17
C GLY A 84 -1.20 -10.32 12.26
N VAL A 85 -1.20 -9.02 11.99
CA VAL A 85 -0.72 -8.01 12.95
C VAL A 85 -1.82 -7.01 13.32
N GLY A 86 -2.53 -6.51 12.33
CA GLY A 86 -3.50 -5.43 12.50
C GLY A 86 -2.96 -4.12 11.97
N GLU A 87 -3.53 -3.01 12.41
CA GLU A 87 -3.13 -1.72 11.88
C GLU A 87 -1.73 -1.33 12.34
N THR A 88 -0.87 -0.90 11.38
CA THR A 88 0.47 -0.42 11.65
C THR A 88 0.61 0.99 11.08
N GLY A 89 1.70 1.68 11.47
CA GLY A 89 1.87 3.09 11.11
C GLY A 89 2.20 3.32 9.64
N ALA A 90 2.99 2.43 9.04
CA ALA A 90 3.41 2.55 7.65
C ALA A 90 4.03 1.23 7.20
N SER A 91 4.04 0.99 5.89
CA SER A 91 4.62 -0.23 5.33
C SER A 91 5.09 0.06 3.91
N GLY A 92 6.34 -0.33 3.60
CA GLY A 92 6.91 -0.13 2.27
C GLY A 92 6.17 -0.88 1.18
N THR A 93 5.88 -2.18 1.41
CA THR A 93 5.16 -2.96 0.39
C THR A 93 3.72 -2.48 0.24
N SER A 94 3.11 -1.97 1.33
CA SER A 94 1.77 -1.39 1.24
C SER A 94 1.77 -0.11 0.43
N ALA A 95 2.81 0.73 0.57
CA ALA A 95 2.92 1.94 -0.23
C ALA A 95 2.98 1.59 -1.72
N VAL A 96 3.77 0.57 -2.07
CA VAL A 96 3.87 0.11 -3.45
C VAL A 96 2.53 -0.42 -3.94
N ALA A 97 1.85 -1.24 -3.13
CA ALA A 97 0.56 -1.80 -3.50
C ALA A 97 -0.47 -0.70 -3.78
N VAL A 98 -0.51 0.33 -2.93
CA VAL A 98 -1.44 1.45 -3.12
C VAL A 98 -1.13 2.20 -4.42
N ALA A 99 0.13 2.55 -4.66
CA ALA A 99 0.51 3.27 -5.86
C ALA A 99 0.15 2.47 -7.12
N ALA A 100 0.43 1.17 -7.10
CA ALA A 100 0.16 0.30 -8.24
C ALA A 100 -1.33 0.16 -8.49
N ALA A 101 -2.12 -0.05 -7.43
CA ALA A 101 -3.57 -0.23 -7.58
C ALA A 101 -4.23 1.04 -8.09
N LEU A 102 -3.79 2.21 -7.64
CA LEU A 102 -4.37 3.48 -8.08
C LEU A 102 -3.79 3.97 -9.39
N GLY A 103 -2.72 3.33 -9.88
CA GLY A 103 -2.09 3.72 -11.15
C GLY A 103 -1.38 5.05 -11.08
N ILE A 104 -0.80 5.39 -9.92
CA ILE A 104 -0.10 6.65 -9.71
C ILE A 104 1.39 6.38 -9.58
N SER A 105 2.20 7.00 -10.44
CA SER A 105 3.66 6.90 -10.38
C SER A 105 4.27 8.12 -11.06
N PRO A 106 5.13 8.88 -10.38
CA PRO A 106 5.53 8.72 -8.98
C PRO A 106 4.40 9.08 -8.02
N ALA A 107 4.43 8.48 -6.84
CA ALA A 107 3.39 8.71 -5.83
C ALA A 107 4.03 8.97 -4.47
N THR A 108 3.41 9.84 -3.70
CA THR A 108 3.74 10.03 -2.29
C THR A 108 2.60 9.46 -1.47
N ILE A 109 2.90 8.43 -0.68
CA ILE A 109 1.88 7.76 0.12
C ILE A 109 2.06 8.23 1.56
N ARG A 110 1.01 8.86 2.09
CA ARG A 110 1.02 9.41 3.45
C ARG A 110 0.30 8.46 4.38
N PHE A 111 1.07 7.83 5.26
CA PHE A 111 0.54 6.99 6.33
C PHE A 111 0.57 7.75 7.65
N PRO A 112 -0.17 7.31 8.67
CA PRO A 112 -0.07 7.92 10.00
C PRO A 112 1.37 7.92 10.54
N GLY A 113 2.17 6.91 10.20
CA GLY A 113 3.54 6.80 10.68
C GLY A 113 4.58 7.51 9.83
N GLY A 114 4.21 8.07 8.69
CA GLY A 114 5.15 8.79 7.84
C GLY A 114 4.84 8.67 6.36
N GLU A 115 5.62 9.35 5.54
CA GLU A 115 5.45 9.37 4.09
C GLU A 115 6.47 8.48 3.40
N LEU A 116 6.04 7.83 2.33
CA LEU A 116 6.92 7.04 1.48
C LEU A 116 6.66 7.42 0.04
N SER A 117 7.71 7.49 -0.76
CA SER A 117 7.61 7.80 -2.19
C SER A 117 7.81 6.52 -2.99
N VAL A 118 6.95 6.32 -3.97
CA VAL A 118 6.95 5.12 -4.81
C VAL A 118 7.07 5.53 -6.26
N ARG A 119 7.93 4.83 -7.00
CA ARG A 119 8.00 4.95 -8.45
C ARG A 119 7.91 3.56 -9.04
N ILE A 120 7.08 3.38 -10.05
CA ILE A 120 6.92 2.09 -10.71
C ILE A 120 7.39 2.24 -12.15
N GLU A 121 8.39 1.45 -12.53
CA GLU A 121 8.98 1.48 -13.86
C GLU A 121 9.08 0.06 -14.39
N ASP A 122 8.53 -0.18 -15.59
CA ASP A 122 8.57 -1.49 -16.23
C ASP A 122 8.06 -2.60 -15.31
N GLY A 123 6.99 -2.32 -14.56
CA GLY A 123 6.39 -3.30 -13.65
C GLY A 123 7.21 -3.59 -12.40
N ARG A 124 8.21 -2.77 -12.10
CA ARG A 124 9.05 -2.94 -10.92
C ARG A 124 8.94 -1.70 -10.03
N ALA A 125 8.94 -1.92 -8.73
CA ALA A 125 8.73 -0.85 -7.77
C ALA A 125 10.03 -0.36 -7.17
N LEU A 126 10.17 0.96 -7.10
CA LEU A 126 11.26 1.64 -6.43
C LEU A 126 10.66 2.45 -5.29
N LEU A 127 11.12 2.17 -4.07
CA LEU A 127 10.60 2.80 -2.86
C LEU A 127 11.67 3.72 -2.28
N THR A 128 11.27 4.95 -1.97
CA THR A 128 12.18 5.94 -1.36
C THR A 128 11.57 6.46 -0.08
N GLY A 129 12.37 6.48 0.98
CA GLY A 129 11.98 7.08 2.23
C GLY A 129 13.13 7.85 2.83
N PRO A 130 12.86 8.74 3.78
CA PRO A 130 13.91 9.49 4.43
C PRO A 130 14.79 8.58 5.29
N ALA A 131 16.09 8.61 5.08
CA ALA A 131 17.01 7.74 5.80
C ALA A 131 17.03 8.05 7.30
N GLU A 132 16.84 9.30 7.65
CA GLU A 132 16.87 9.71 9.06
C GLU A 132 15.69 9.15 9.85
N ARG A 133 14.69 8.61 9.17
CA ARG A 133 13.54 8.05 9.87
C ARG A 133 13.85 6.71 10.51
N VAL A 134 15.01 6.20 10.26
CA VAL A 134 15.44 4.96 10.87
C VAL A 134 15.59 5.09 12.38
N SER A 135 15.92 6.25 12.84
CA SER A 135 16.12 6.48 14.27
C SER A 135 14.85 6.27 15.06
#